data_c06edb9b37fac0dd4f7941c5eaa527c4
#
_entry.id   c06edb9b37fac0dd4f7941c5eaa527c4
#
_cell.length_a   1.000
_cell.length_b   1.000
_cell.length_c   1.000
_cell.angle_alpha   90.00
_cell.angle_beta   90.00
_cell.angle_gamma   90.00
#
_symmetry.space_group_name_H-M   'P 1'
#
loop_
_entity.id
_entity.type
_entity.pdbx_description
1 polymer ?
#
loop_
_entity_poly.entity_id
_entity_poly.type
_entity_poly.pdbx_seq_one_letter_code
_entity_poly.pdbx_strand_id
1 'polypeptide(L)'
;VLKSMKEGITDELSYVLPHYVDNAGFLLDDTEEFNWVRAYEGHILDVYYKDIEERTESYRRVTTERMTEICREVFRPSNILLTVKGKKKKVDTERLAEILCDTLSCS
;
A
#
# COMPACT_ATOMS: atom_id res chain seq x y z
N VAL A 1 -1.58 -13.53 -2.92
CA VAL A 1 -1.83 -12.08 -2.86
C VAL A 1 -0.72 -11.32 -3.58
N LEU A 2 0.53 -11.24 -3.06
CA LEU A 2 1.61 -10.44 -3.66
C LEU A 2 1.84 -10.76 -5.14
N LYS A 3 1.86 -12.04 -5.51
CA LYS A 3 2.02 -12.47 -6.90
C LYS A 3 0.88 -11.97 -7.78
N SER A 4 -0.36 -12.14 -7.36
CA SER A 4 -1.52 -11.68 -8.13
C SER A 4 -1.55 -10.16 -8.28
N MET A 5 -1.12 -9.40 -7.27
CA MET A 5 -1.02 -7.94 -7.36
C MET A 5 0.01 -7.48 -8.40
N LYS A 6 1.12 -8.22 -8.57
CA LYS A 6 2.12 -7.95 -9.61
C LYS A 6 1.67 -8.36 -11.02
N GLU A 7 0.87 -9.40 -11.12
CA GLU A 7 0.29 -9.88 -12.39
C GLU A 7 -0.76 -8.92 -12.93
N GLY A 8 -1.49 -8.26 -12.05
CA GLY A 8 -2.45 -7.22 -12.38
C GLY A 8 -3.53 -7.10 -11.31
N ILE A 9 -3.79 -5.87 -10.91
CA ILE A 9 -4.94 -5.53 -10.07
C ILE A 9 -6.10 -5.32 -11.01
N THR A 10 -7.13 -6.13 -10.90
CA THR A 10 -8.30 -6.07 -11.78
C THR A 10 -9.47 -5.38 -11.09
N ASP A 11 -10.39 -6.15 -10.53
CA ASP A 11 -11.65 -5.62 -10.02
C ASP A 11 -11.57 -5.07 -8.59
N GLU A 12 -10.52 -5.40 -7.84
CA GLU A 12 -10.39 -4.98 -6.44
C GLU A 12 -10.42 -3.47 -6.26
N LEU A 13 -9.82 -2.72 -7.20
CA LEU A 13 -9.79 -1.27 -7.12
C LEU A 13 -11.19 -0.66 -7.23
N SER A 14 -12.09 -1.27 -7.98
CA SER A 14 -13.47 -0.82 -8.14
C SER A 14 -14.27 -0.87 -6.83
N TYR A 15 -13.90 -1.77 -5.90
CA TYR A 15 -14.49 -1.85 -4.57
C TYR A 15 -13.82 -0.93 -3.56
N VAL A 16 -12.50 -0.80 -3.64
CA VAL A 16 -11.70 -0.09 -2.64
C VAL A 16 -11.77 1.43 -2.83
N LEU A 17 -11.65 1.93 -4.05
CA LEU A 17 -11.63 3.37 -4.32
C LEU A 17 -12.88 4.11 -3.83
N PRO A 18 -14.11 3.63 -4.05
CA PRO A 18 -15.30 4.30 -3.52
C PRO A 18 -15.25 4.47 -2.01
N HIS A 19 -14.78 3.46 -1.27
CA HIS A 19 -14.63 3.56 0.18
C HIS A 19 -13.65 4.66 0.60
N TYR A 20 -12.53 4.80 -0.10
CA TYR A 20 -11.57 5.88 0.18
C TYR A 20 -12.15 7.26 -0.13
N VAL A 21 -12.90 7.38 -1.23
CA VAL A 21 -13.58 8.62 -1.61
C VAL A 21 -14.66 8.99 -0.59
N ASP A 22 -15.50 8.04 -0.22
CA ASP A 22 -16.61 8.27 0.71
C ASP A 22 -16.09 8.57 2.14
N ASN A 23 -15.02 7.89 2.55
CA ASN A 23 -14.46 8.05 3.88
C ASN A 23 -13.51 9.26 4.01
N ALA A 24 -13.08 9.87 2.91
CA ALA A 24 -12.18 11.03 2.97
C ALA A 24 -12.76 12.19 3.80
N GLY A 25 -14.09 12.38 3.76
CA GLY A 25 -14.79 13.39 4.56
C GLY A 25 -14.77 13.13 6.07
N PHE A 26 -14.67 11.88 6.52
CA PHE A 26 -14.64 11.56 7.95
C PHE A 26 -13.39 12.06 8.67
N LEU A 27 -12.30 12.32 7.95
CA LEU A 27 -11.13 12.97 8.52
C LEU A 27 -11.43 14.37 9.06
N LEU A 28 -12.47 15.04 8.54
CA LEU A 28 -12.89 16.36 9.00
C LEU A 28 -13.64 16.30 10.33
N ASP A 29 -14.17 15.16 10.71
CA ASP A 29 -14.94 14.98 11.95
C ASP A 29 -14.01 14.92 13.18
N ASP A 30 -12.74 14.55 12.98
CA ASP A 30 -11.71 14.57 14.01
C ASP A 30 -10.57 15.52 13.63
N THR A 31 -10.60 16.72 14.22
CA THR A 31 -9.62 17.77 13.93
C THR A 31 -8.20 17.38 14.34
N GLU A 32 -8.04 16.63 15.43
CA GLU A 32 -6.73 16.20 15.91
C GLU A 32 -6.12 15.19 14.95
N GLU A 33 -6.88 14.17 14.56
CA GLU A 33 -6.44 13.16 13.58
C GLU A 33 -6.16 13.80 12.21
N PHE A 34 -7.03 14.69 11.75
CA PHE A 34 -6.83 15.42 10.49
C PHE A 34 -5.52 16.20 10.48
N ASN A 35 -5.23 16.95 11.54
CA ASN A 35 -4.00 17.73 11.67
C ASN A 35 -2.76 16.83 11.75
N TRP A 36 -2.86 15.72 12.48
CA TRP A 36 -1.78 14.74 12.55
C TRP A 36 -1.48 14.11 11.19
N VAL A 37 -2.50 13.62 10.50
CA VAL A 37 -2.35 13.00 9.17
C VAL A 37 -1.74 14.01 8.19
N ARG A 38 -2.22 15.26 8.20
CA ARG A 38 -1.72 16.32 7.32
C ARG A 38 -0.26 16.68 7.59
N ALA A 39 0.12 16.76 8.87
CA ALA A 39 1.50 17.02 9.27
C ALA A 39 2.43 15.86 8.87
N TYR A 40 2.00 14.63 9.07
CA TYR A 40 2.76 13.45 8.69
C TYR A 40 2.94 13.36 7.17
N GLU A 41 1.88 13.49 6.40
CA GLU A 41 1.93 13.45 4.94
C GLU A 41 2.83 14.55 4.39
N GLY A 42 2.68 15.79 4.86
CA GLY A 42 3.49 16.90 4.41
C GLY A 42 4.96 16.79 4.82
N HIS A 43 5.25 16.44 6.07
CA HIS A 43 6.63 16.42 6.58
C HIS A 43 7.41 15.15 6.26
N ILE A 44 6.74 14.01 6.26
CA ILE A 44 7.42 12.71 6.12
C ILE A 44 7.33 12.19 4.70
N LEU A 45 6.15 12.32 4.08
CA LEU A 45 5.90 11.78 2.74
C LEU A 45 6.03 12.82 1.62
N ASP A 46 6.23 14.08 1.98
CA ASP A 46 6.29 15.21 1.02
C ASP A 46 5.03 15.29 0.12
N VAL A 47 3.88 14.96 0.70
CA VAL A 47 2.58 14.98 0.03
C VAL A 47 1.73 16.09 0.59
N TYR A 48 1.36 17.06 -0.24
CA TYR A 48 0.55 18.20 0.14
C TYR A 48 -0.73 18.27 -0.66
N TYR A 49 -1.85 18.42 0.04
CA TYR A 49 -3.15 18.73 -0.54
C TYR A 49 -3.62 20.07 -0.03
N LYS A 50 -4.17 20.89 -0.91
CA LYS A 50 -4.72 22.19 -0.56
C LYS A 50 -5.91 22.04 0.41
N ASP A 51 -6.79 21.13 0.08
CA ASP A 51 -8.03 20.84 0.80
C ASP A 51 -8.43 19.37 0.64
N ILE A 52 -9.55 19.01 1.27
CA ILE A 52 -10.07 17.65 1.23
C ILE A 52 -10.57 17.25 -0.17
N GLU A 53 -11.04 18.22 -0.95
CA GLU A 53 -11.49 17.98 -2.32
C GLU A 53 -10.33 17.56 -3.22
N GLU A 54 -9.20 18.25 -3.13
CA GLU A 54 -8.00 17.88 -3.89
C GLU A 54 -7.50 16.48 -3.48
N ARG A 55 -7.52 16.18 -2.18
CA ARG A 55 -7.19 14.85 -1.67
C ARG A 55 -8.12 13.77 -2.24
N THR A 56 -9.42 14.01 -2.19
CA THR A 56 -10.42 13.08 -2.70
C THR A 56 -10.27 12.88 -4.20
N GLU A 57 -9.99 13.93 -4.93
CA GLU A 57 -9.77 13.88 -6.37
C GLU A 57 -8.49 13.07 -6.71
N SER A 58 -7.47 13.14 -5.87
CA SER A 58 -6.27 12.31 -6.04
C SER A 58 -6.59 10.81 -5.99
N TYR A 59 -7.52 10.40 -5.13
CA TYR A 59 -7.97 9.00 -5.08
C TYR A 59 -8.72 8.58 -6.34
N ARG A 60 -9.58 9.47 -6.90
CA ARG A 60 -10.33 9.20 -8.13
C ARG A 60 -9.43 9.00 -9.35
N ARG A 61 -8.21 9.56 -9.34
CA ARG A 61 -7.23 9.43 -10.41
C ARG A 61 -6.41 8.15 -10.36
N VAL A 62 -6.54 7.36 -9.30
CA VAL A 62 -5.83 6.08 -9.19
C VAL A 62 -6.38 5.09 -10.20
N THR A 63 -5.51 4.51 -11.01
CA THR A 63 -5.85 3.50 -12.01
C THR A 63 -5.26 2.14 -11.66
N THR A 64 -5.87 1.09 -12.20
CA THR A 64 -5.38 -0.29 -12.04
C THR A 64 -3.99 -0.48 -12.62
N GLU A 65 -3.70 0.17 -13.75
CA GLU A 65 -2.40 0.14 -14.40
C GLU A 65 -1.33 0.74 -13.49
N ARG A 66 -1.60 1.93 -12.95
CA ARG A 66 -0.65 2.62 -12.06
C ARG A 66 -0.41 1.84 -10.77
N MET A 67 -1.46 1.28 -10.19
CA MET A 67 -1.34 0.40 -9.00
C MET A 67 -0.52 -0.84 -9.29
N THR A 68 -0.72 -1.46 -10.45
CA THR A 68 0.05 -2.63 -10.87
C THR A 68 1.54 -2.30 -11.07
N GLU A 69 1.85 -1.15 -11.66
CA GLU A 69 3.23 -0.66 -11.78
C GLU A 69 3.89 -0.47 -10.42
N ILE A 70 3.20 0.19 -9.48
CA ILE A 70 3.69 0.39 -8.12
C ILE A 70 3.92 -0.96 -7.42
N CYS A 71 3.00 -1.92 -7.56
CA CYS A 71 3.17 -3.25 -6.99
C CYS A 71 4.42 -3.96 -7.54
N ARG A 72 4.69 -3.84 -8.83
CA ARG A 72 5.90 -4.40 -9.45
C ARG A 72 7.18 -3.72 -8.96
N GLU A 73 7.11 -2.43 -8.73
CA GLU A 73 8.24 -1.65 -8.23
C GLU A 73 8.52 -1.93 -6.74
N VAL A 74 7.48 -1.99 -5.92
CA VAL A 74 7.59 -2.12 -4.46
C VAL A 74 7.85 -3.57 -4.04
N PHE A 75 7.10 -4.52 -4.61
CA PHE A 75 7.19 -5.94 -4.23
C PHE A 75 8.36 -6.64 -4.95
N ARG A 76 9.57 -6.26 -4.58
CA ARG A 76 10.82 -6.88 -5.01
C ARG A 76 11.57 -7.47 -3.82
N PRO A 77 12.36 -8.53 -3.98
CA PRO A 77 13.12 -9.13 -2.88
C PRO A 77 13.96 -8.13 -2.10
N SER A 78 14.54 -7.14 -2.79
CA SER A 78 15.36 -6.08 -2.19
C SER A 78 14.60 -5.11 -1.28
N ASN A 79 13.28 -5.05 -1.38
CA ASN A 79 12.42 -4.14 -0.61
C ASN A 79 11.67 -4.84 0.52
N ILE A 80 11.84 -6.15 0.68
CA ILE A 80 11.07 -6.93 1.66
C ILE A 80 11.96 -7.34 2.82
N LEU A 81 11.48 -7.09 4.02
CA LEU A 81 12.06 -7.60 5.26
C LEU A 81 11.11 -8.64 5.86
N LEU A 82 11.60 -9.87 6.01
CA LEU A 82 10.88 -10.92 6.69
C LEU A 82 11.34 -11.02 8.15
N THR A 83 10.44 -10.78 9.07
CA THR A 83 10.67 -10.97 10.51
C THR A 83 9.84 -12.13 11.01
N VAL A 84 10.48 -13.09 11.65
CA VAL A 84 9.82 -14.27 12.22
C VAL A 84 10.10 -14.35 13.71
N LYS A 85 9.03 -14.45 14.52
CA LYS A 85 9.12 -14.68 15.97
C LYS A 85 8.64 -16.08 16.31
N GLY A 86 9.48 -16.89 16.95
CA GLY A 86 9.12 -18.25 17.33
C GLY A 86 10.31 -19.06 17.84
N LYS A 87 10.09 -20.37 18.04
CA LYS A 87 11.15 -21.29 18.43
C LYS A 87 12.03 -21.59 17.20
N LYS A 88 13.30 -21.18 17.22
CA LYS A 88 14.25 -21.32 16.10
C LYS A 88 14.26 -22.72 15.46
N LYS A 89 14.14 -23.76 16.27
CA LYS A 89 14.13 -25.17 15.79
C LYS A 89 12.88 -25.57 14.99
N LYS A 90 11.82 -24.74 15.00
CA LYS A 90 10.54 -25.02 14.33
C LYS A 90 10.31 -24.17 13.09
N VAL A 91 11.22 -23.24 12.80
CA VAL A 91 11.07 -22.29 11.69
C VAL A 91 12.25 -22.46 10.76
N ASP A 92 11.98 -22.91 9.56
CA ASP A 92 12.93 -22.96 8.46
C ASP A 92 12.97 -21.59 7.76
N THR A 93 13.88 -20.73 8.22
CA THR A 93 14.03 -19.36 7.71
C THR A 93 14.60 -19.34 6.29
N GLU A 94 15.43 -20.31 5.91
CA GLU A 94 15.99 -20.41 4.56
C GLU A 94 14.88 -20.74 3.56
N ARG A 95 14.06 -21.74 3.89
CA ARG A 95 12.91 -22.10 3.06
C ARG A 95 11.90 -20.99 2.91
N LEU A 96 11.64 -20.22 3.97
CA LEU A 96 10.75 -19.05 3.90
C LEU A 96 11.33 -17.95 3.00
N ALA A 97 12.63 -17.70 3.08
CA ALA A 97 13.29 -16.73 2.22
C ALA A 97 13.25 -17.16 0.74
N GLU A 98 13.50 -18.44 0.44
CA GLU A 98 13.36 -18.98 -0.91
C GLU A 98 11.95 -18.77 -1.48
N ILE A 99 10.91 -19.18 -0.73
CA ILE A 99 9.51 -19.01 -1.16
C ILE A 99 9.20 -17.56 -1.43
N LEU A 100 9.67 -16.66 -0.58
CA LEU A 100 9.44 -15.23 -0.74
C LEU A 100 10.15 -14.69 -1.99
N CYS A 101 11.42 -15.05 -2.19
CA CYS A 101 12.17 -14.64 -3.37
C CYS A 101 11.55 -15.19 -4.65
N ASP A 102 11.16 -16.45 -4.70
CA ASP A 102 10.51 -17.05 -5.86
C ASP A 102 9.19 -16.35 -6.18
N THR A 103 8.39 -16.05 -5.15
CA THR A 103 7.12 -15.33 -5.30
C THR A 103 7.30 -13.92 -5.85
N LEU A 104 8.35 -13.22 -5.43
CA LEU A 104 8.59 -11.82 -5.79
C LEU A 104 9.41 -11.66 -7.08
N SER A 105 10.20 -12.65 -7.45
CA SER A 105 11.02 -12.62 -8.66
C SER A 105 10.26 -12.97 -9.94
N CYS A 106 9.09 -13.61 -9.81
CA CYS A 106 8.17 -13.84 -10.93
C CYS A 106 7.55 -12.49 -11.32
N SER A 107 8.13 -11.86 -12.29
CA SER A 107 7.60 -10.63 -12.92
C SER A 107 6.82 -10.97 -14.15
#